data_31ebb7b1e7d6ed3fd862785a08007e20
#
_entry.id   31ebb7b1e7d6ed3fd862785a08007e20
#
_cell.length_a   1.000
_cell.length_b   1.000
_cell.length_c   1.000
_cell.angle_alpha   90.00
_cell.angle_beta   90.00
_cell.angle_gamma   90.00
#
_symmetry.space_group_name_H-M   'P 1'
#
loop_
_entity.id
_entity.type
_entity.pdbx_description
1 polymer ?
#
loop_
_entity_poly.entity_id
_entity_poly.type
_entity_poly.pdbx_seq_one_letter_code
_entity_poly.pdbx_strand_id
1 'polypeptide(L)'
;VSILTASILNHPLSPISKRTLVAVLAILVVMTVGVIGTKLLTGWAWIDSFYFMSMVATAQGPPNAPPNFWSKIFVAIMAFVSIGTLITAIGVIFGPFLGYVFHKGMTFAQLEIEKEKMKKGDRP
;
A
#
# COMPACT_ATOMS: atom_id res chain seq x y z
N VAL A 1 13.87 -12.07 -21.50
CA VAL A 1 13.33 -11.08 -20.56
C VAL A 1 12.05 -10.45 -21.09
N SER A 2 12.02 -10.03 -22.38
CA SER A 2 10.81 -9.46 -22.99
C SER A 2 9.65 -10.46 -23.12
N ILE A 3 9.95 -11.74 -23.35
CA ILE A 3 8.97 -12.82 -23.44
C ILE A 3 8.35 -13.11 -22.06
N LEU A 4 9.16 -13.09 -20.99
CA LEU A 4 8.70 -13.25 -19.62
C LEU A 4 7.82 -12.07 -19.18
N THR A 5 8.23 -10.86 -19.55
CA THR A 5 7.47 -9.65 -19.25
C THR A 5 6.14 -9.62 -20.01
N ALA A 6 6.15 -9.99 -21.29
CA ALA A 6 4.94 -10.10 -22.10
C ALA A 6 4.03 -11.24 -21.62
N SER A 7 4.61 -12.36 -21.17
CA SER A 7 3.86 -13.48 -20.61
C SER A 7 3.19 -13.13 -19.28
N ILE A 8 3.86 -12.36 -18.44
CA ILE A 8 3.31 -11.85 -17.18
C ILE A 8 2.19 -10.84 -17.46
N LEU A 9 2.36 -9.97 -18.45
CA LEU A 9 1.38 -8.97 -18.84
C LEU A 9 0.17 -9.55 -19.60
N ASN A 10 0.39 -10.61 -20.37
CA ASN A 10 -0.66 -11.26 -21.17
C ASN A 10 -1.34 -12.44 -20.47
N HIS A 11 -0.84 -12.86 -19.32
CA HIS A 11 -1.55 -13.86 -18.54
C HIS A 11 -2.93 -13.30 -18.13
N PRO A 12 -4.01 -14.09 -18.20
CA PRO A 12 -5.29 -13.67 -17.65
C PRO A 12 -5.21 -13.69 -16.13
N LEU A 13 -4.33 -12.85 -15.60
CA LEU A 13 -4.33 -12.53 -14.19
C LEU A 13 -5.67 -11.87 -13.87
N SER A 14 -6.31 -12.33 -12.83
CA SER A 14 -7.49 -11.66 -12.31
C SER A 14 -7.19 -10.16 -12.16
N PRO A 15 -8.16 -9.25 -12.34
CA PRO A 15 -7.94 -7.81 -12.15
C PRO A 15 -7.26 -7.47 -10.83
N ILE A 16 -7.43 -8.31 -9.81
CA ILE A 16 -6.82 -8.21 -8.48
C ILE A 16 -5.30 -8.38 -8.56
N SER A 17 -4.80 -9.36 -9.35
CA SER A 17 -3.37 -9.61 -9.49
C SER A 17 -2.64 -8.47 -10.22
N LYS A 18 -3.28 -7.86 -11.22
CA LYS A 18 -2.73 -6.67 -11.91
C LYS A 18 -2.63 -5.47 -10.95
N ARG A 19 -3.65 -5.24 -10.15
CA ARG A 19 -3.66 -4.16 -9.16
C ARG A 19 -2.58 -4.37 -8.10
N THR A 20 -2.44 -5.59 -7.61
CA THR A 20 -1.40 -5.95 -6.64
C THR A 20 -0.01 -5.73 -7.23
N LEU A 21 0.21 -6.13 -8.49
CA LEU A 21 1.49 -5.92 -9.17
C LEU A 21 1.81 -4.43 -9.28
N VAL A 22 0.85 -3.60 -9.71
CA VAL A 22 1.03 -2.15 -9.80
C VAL A 22 1.35 -1.54 -8.44
N ALA A 23 0.66 -1.97 -7.39
CA ALA A 23 0.91 -1.51 -6.02
C ALA A 23 2.33 -1.85 -5.54
N VAL A 24 2.79 -3.07 -5.77
CA VAL A 24 4.14 -3.50 -5.41
C VAL A 24 5.19 -2.73 -6.22
N LEU A 25 4.96 -2.55 -7.51
CA LEU A 25 5.86 -1.76 -8.37
C LEU A 25 5.95 -0.31 -7.89
N ALA A 26 4.84 0.30 -7.50
CA ALA A 26 4.82 1.67 -6.97
C ALA A 26 5.67 1.78 -5.69
N ILE A 27 5.55 0.83 -4.78
CA ILE A 27 6.39 0.78 -3.57
C ILE A 27 7.87 0.65 -3.94
N LEU A 28 8.20 -0.25 -4.87
CA LEU A 28 9.58 -0.46 -5.30
C LEU A 28 10.17 0.81 -5.94
N VAL A 29 9.41 1.50 -6.78
CA VAL A 29 9.85 2.76 -7.40
C VAL A 29 10.10 3.82 -6.33
N VAL A 30 9.17 4.03 -5.40
CA VAL A 30 9.30 5.02 -4.34
C VAL A 30 10.50 4.70 -3.44
N MET A 31 10.69 3.43 -3.08
CA MET A 31 11.84 3.00 -2.29
C MET A 31 13.15 3.21 -3.02
N THR A 32 13.21 2.87 -4.30
CA THR A 32 14.41 3.05 -5.12
C THR A 32 14.80 4.53 -5.22
N VAL A 33 13.84 5.39 -5.53
CA VAL A 33 14.05 6.84 -5.61
C VAL A 33 14.50 7.39 -4.24
N GLY A 34 13.84 6.95 -3.18
CA GLY A 34 14.17 7.38 -1.81
C GLY A 34 15.58 6.95 -1.39
N VAL A 35 15.97 5.72 -1.64
CA VAL A 35 17.30 5.20 -1.29
C VAL A 35 18.39 5.93 -2.09
N ILE A 36 18.21 6.06 -3.39
CA ILE A 36 19.20 6.76 -4.24
C ILE A 36 19.32 8.23 -3.83
N GLY A 37 18.18 8.91 -3.65
CA GLY A 37 18.20 10.31 -3.22
C GLY A 37 18.84 10.52 -1.85
N THR A 38 18.54 9.65 -0.88
CA THR A 38 19.15 9.70 0.44
C THR A 38 20.66 9.51 0.34
N LYS A 39 21.11 8.51 -0.41
CA LYS A 39 22.53 8.26 -0.61
C LYS A 39 23.25 9.45 -1.25
N LEU A 40 22.69 10.03 -2.27
CA LEU A 40 23.30 11.17 -2.99
C LEU A 40 23.38 12.43 -2.12
N LEU A 41 22.37 12.65 -1.27
CA LEU A 41 22.31 13.85 -0.44
C LEU A 41 23.08 13.72 0.85
N THR A 42 23.19 12.53 1.42
CA THR A 42 23.85 12.28 2.71
C THR A 42 25.26 11.69 2.57
N GLY A 43 25.52 10.97 1.50
CA GLY A 43 26.76 10.22 1.31
C GLY A 43 26.84 8.93 2.11
N TRP A 44 25.77 8.50 2.72
CA TRP A 44 25.73 7.25 3.50
C TRP A 44 25.91 6.01 2.60
N ALA A 45 26.27 4.88 3.22
CA ALA A 45 26.35 3.60 2.53
C ALA A 45 24.97 3.18 2.00
N TRP A 46 24.94 2.33 0.98
CA TRP A 46 23.67 1.85 0.39
C TRP A 46 22.76 1.17 1.41
N ILE A 47 23.35 0.36 2.29
CA ILE A 47 22.56 -0.36 3.30
C ILE A 47 21.97 0.59 4.35
N ASP A 48 22.71 1.62 4.73
CA ASP A 48 22.22 2.62 5.67
C ASP A 48 21.11 3.46 5.06
N SER A 49 21.25 3.84 3.80
CA SER A 49 20.23 4.56 3.05
C SER A 49 18.95 3.73 2.87
N PHE A 50 19.09 2.45 2.59
CA PHE A 50 17.97 1.51 2.50
C PHE A 50 17.27 1.34 3.85
N TYR A 51 18.02 1.12 4.90
CA TYR A 51 17.47 1.01 6.26
C TYR A 51 16.72 2.28 6.66
N PHE A 52 17.34 3.44 6.42
CA PHE A 52 16.73 4.74 6.71
C PHE A 52 15.39 4.92 5.96
N MET A 53 15.38 4.66 4.66
CA MET A 53 14.17 4.79 3.85
C MET A 53 13.10 3.78 4.24
N SER A 54 13.48 2.58 4.65
CA SER A 54 12.52 1.58 5.14
C SER A 54 11.81 2.06 6.40
N MET A 55 12.54 2.69 7.32
CA MET A 55 11.97 3.25 8.55
C MET A 55 11.05 4.44 8.26
N VAL A 56 11.44 5.29 7.34
CA VAL A 56 10.63 6.43 6.90
C VAL A 56 9.36 5.96 6.18
N ALA A 57 9.48 5.02 5.27
CA ALA A 57 8.36 4.50 4.47
C ALA A 57 7.31 3.78 5.32
N THR A 58 7.73 3.12 6.39
CA THR A 58 6.83 2.42 7.31
C THR A 58 6.31 3.30 8.46
N ALA A 59 6.54 4.60 8.38
CA ALA A 59 6.09 5.60 9.36
C ALA A 59 6.63 5.38 10.79
N GLN A 60 7.74 4.64 10.92
CA GLN A 60 8.40 4.47 12.22
C GLN A 60 9.26 5.68 12.59
N GLY A 61 9.54 6.50 11.60
CA GLY A 61 10.38 7.68 11.76
C GLY A 61 11.84 7.44 11.38
N PRO A 62 12.58 8.52 11.08
CA PRO A 62 13.99 8.39 10.72
C PRO A 62 14.81 7.95 11.93
N PRO A 63 15.68 6.91 11.79
CA PRO A 63 16.53 6.46 12.90
C PRO A 63 17.61 7.49 13.26
N ASN A 64 18.04 8.29 12.29
CA ASN A 64 19.01 9.37 12.45
C ASN A 64 18.50 10.62 11.76
N ALA A 65 18.86 11.79 12.30
CA ALA A 65 18.56 13.05 11.62
C ALA A 65 19.43 13.21 10.37
N PRO A 66 18.87 13.54 9.20
CA PRO A 66 19.67 13.86 8.03
C PRO A 66 20.55 15.08 8.30
N PRO A 67 21.83 15.07 7.85
CA PRO A 67 22.79 16.10 8.24
C PRO A 67 22.59 17.43 7.54
N ASN A 68 22.06 17.44 6.33
CA ASN A 68 21.97 18.62 5.47
C ASN A 68 20.55 19.17 5.39
N PHE A 69 20.42 20.47 5.13
CA PHE A 69 19.13 21.10 4.89
C PHE A 69 18.36 20.44 3.73
N TRP A 70 19.01 20.22 2.61
CA TRP A 70 18.39 19.60 1.43
C TRP A 70 18.00 18.15 1.66
N SER A 71 18.80 17.40 2.41
CA SER A 71 18.46 16.03 2.77
C SER A 71 17.24 15.98 3.70
N LYS A 72 17.11 16.92 4.62
CA LYS A 72 15.93 17.03 5.48
C LYS A 72 14.65 17.31 4.69
N ILE A 73 14.71 18.24 3.74
CA ILE A 73 13.56 18.55 2.86
C ILE A 73 13.19 17.33 2.01
N PHE A 74 14.18 16.70 1.39
CA PHE A 74 13.97 15.51 0.58
C PHE A 74 13.30 14.39 1.38
N VAL A 75 13.81 14.10 2.56
CA VAL A 75 13.26 13.05 3.43
C VAL A 75 11.85 13.41 3.89
N ALA A 76 11.57 14.66 4.19
CA ALA A 76 10.23 15.11 4.55
C ALA A 76 9.23 14.87 3.42
N ILE A 77 9.57 15.23 2.19
CA ILE A 77 8.75 14.98 1.00
C ILE A 77 8.57 13.48 0.78
N MET A 78 9.67 12.71 0.86
CA MET A 78 9.63 11.27 0.68
C MET A 78 8.79 10.57 1.76
N ALA A 79 8.76 11.09 2.97
CA ALA A 79 7.91 10.55 4.03
C ALA A 79 6.42 10.63 3.65
N PHE A 80 5.96 11.78 3.15
CA PHE A 80 4.58 11.92 2.69
C PHE A 80 4.27 11.04 1.48
N VAL A 81 5.16 11.02 0.49
CA VAL A 81 4.99 10.20 -0.71
C VAL A 81 4.98 8.71 -0.36
N SER A 82 5.89 8.28 0.49
CA SER A 82 6.01 6.88 0.90
C SER A 82 4.80 6.39 1.68
N ILE A 83 4.35 7.17 2.67
CA ILE A 83 3.18 6.78 3.47
C ILE A 83 1.90 6.75 2.61
N GLY A 84 1.74 7.73 1.72
CA GLY A 84 0.62 7.76 0.79
C GLY A 84 0.63 6.55 -0.15
N THR A 85 1.80 6.21 -0.71
CA THR A 85 1.97 5.02 -1.55
C THR A 85 1.69 3.74 -0.78
N LEU A 86 2.20 3.62 0.43
CA LEU A 86 2.01 2.43 1.26
C LEU A 86 0.53 2.24 1.62
N ILE A 87 -0.16 3.29 2.06
CA ILE A 87 -1.58 3.24 2.39
C ILE A 87 -2.41 2.87 1.14
N THR A 88 -2.10 3.46 0.00
CA THR A 88 -2.76 3.16 -1.27
C THR A 88 -2.52 1.70 -1.67
N ALA A 89 -1.29 1.21 -1.55
CA ALA A 89 -0.94 -0.16 -1.87
C ALA A 89 -1.67 -1.16 -0.97
N ILE A 90 -1.71 -0.90 0.32
CA ILE A 90 -2.46 -1.72 1.28
C ILE A 90 -3.95 -1.72 0.92
N GLY A 91 -4.52 -0.56 0.61
CA GLY A 91 -5.91 -0.44 0.19
C GLY A 91 -6.22 -1.22 -1.09
N VAL A 92 -5.33 -1.19 -2.07
CA VAL A 92 -5.48 -1.95 -3.32
C VAL A 92 -5.37 -3.45 -3.09
N ILE A 93 -4.41 -3.90 -2.28
CA ILE A 93 -4.19 -5.33 -2.00
C ILE A 93 -5.33 -5.90 -1.17
N PHE A 94 -5.73 -5.21 -0.11
CA PHE A 94 -6.75 -5.69 0.83
C PHE A 94 -8.17 -5.19 0.51
N GLY A 95 -8.32 -4.24 -0.42
CA GLY A 95 -9.62 -3.68 -0.80
C GLY A 95 -10.66 -4.73 -1.18
N PRO A 96 -10.37 -5.70 -2.06
CA PRO A 96 -11.30 -6.77 -2.41
C PRO A 96 -11.67 -7.64 -1.21
N PHE A 97 -10.71 -7.92 -0.33
CA PHE A 97 -10.93 -8.70 0.88
C PHE A 97 -11.86 -7.95 1.86
N LEU A 98 -11.59 -6.66 2.09
CA LEU A 98 -12.43 -5.81 2.93
C LEU A 98 -13.84 -5.66 2.34
N GLY A 99 -13.94 -5.47 1.03
CA GLY A 99 -15.22 -5.42 0.33
C GLY A 99 -16.03 -6.69 0.50
N TYR A 100 -15.39 -7.85 0.42
CA TYR A 100 -16.02 -9.14 0.66
C TYR A 100 -16.51 -9.29 2.11
N VAL A 101 -15.69 -8.91 3.07
CA VAL A 101 -16.05 -8.96 4.51
C VAL A 101 -17.21 -8.01 4.80
N PHE A 102 -17.16 -6.79 4.28
CA PHE A 102 -18.26 -5.81 4.44
C PHE A 102 -19.54 -6.28 3.76
N HIS A 103 -19.45 -6.85 2.57
CA HIS A 103 -20.62 -7.37 1.86
C HIS A 103 -21.28 -8.52 2.62
N LYS A 104 -20.50 -9.45 3.18
CA LYS A 104 -21.02 -10.51 4.05
C LYS A 104 -21.69 -9.94 5.30
N GLY A 105 -21.06 -8.97 5.96
CA GLY A 105 -21.62 -8.32 7.15
C GLY A 105 -22.96 -7.64 6.85
N MET A 106 -23.05 -6.92 5.74
CA MET A 106 -24.29 -6.27 5.29
C MET A 106 -25.38 -7.29 4.94
N THR A 107 -25.03 -8.40 4.31
CA THR A 107 -26.00 -9.48 3.98
C THR A 107 -26.56 -10.10 5.26
N PHE A 108 -25.73 -10.35 6.27
CA PHE A 108 -26.19 -10.84 7.57
C PHE A 108 -27.11 -9.84 8.27
N ALA A 109 -26.77 -8.56 8.27
CA ALA A 109 -27.62 -7.52 8.85
C ALA A 109 -28.97 -7.41 8.13
N GLN A 110 -29.00 -7.52 6.81
CA GLN A 110 -30.24 -7.53 6.03
C GLN A 110 -31.10 -8.76 6.32
N LEU A 111 -30.51 -9.94 6.45
CA LEU A 111 -31.22 -11.16 6.81
C LEU A 111 -31.85 -11.09 8.20
N GLU A 112 -31.18 -10.47 9.16
CA GLU A 112 -31.74 -10.27 10.49
C GLU A 112 -32.92 -9.29 10.46
N ILE A 113 -32.80 -8.21 9.72
CA ILE A 113 -33.89 -7.23 9.54
C ILE A 113 -35.09 -7.88 8.86
N GLU A 114 -34.90 -8.72 7.85
CA GLU A 114 -35.98 -9.46 7.20
C GLU A 114 -36.66 -10.44 8.14
N LYS A 115 -35.88 -11.16 8.96
CA LYS A 115 -36.42 -12.07 9.98
C LYS A 115 -37.25 -11.33 11.01
N GLU A 116 -36.83 -10.17 11.46
CA GLU A 116 -37.59 -9.33 12.37
C GLU A 116 -38.89 -8.81 11.73
N LYS A 117 -38.84 -8.41 10.46
CA LYS A 117 -40.03 -7.98 9.70
C LYS A 117 -41.04 -9.10 9.54
N MET A 118 -40.60 -10.32 9.26
CA MET A 118 -41.45 -11.49 9.19
C MET A 118 -42.09 -11.84 10.53
N LYS A 119 -41.34 -11.72 11.64
CA LYS A 119 -41.88 -11.91 12.97
C LYS A 119 -42.94 -10.88 13.33
N LYS A 120 -42.76 -9.62 12.89
CA LYS A 120 -43.74 -8.54 13.10
C LYS A 120 -44.97 -8.66 12.21
N GLY A 121 -44.84 -9.24 11.02
CA GLY A 121 -45.92 -9.49 10.08
C GLY A 121 -46.87 -10.63 10.48
N ASP A 122 -46.39 -11.59 11.29
CA ASP A 122 -47.15 -12.75 11.78
C ASP A 122 -47.85 -12.50 13.14
N ARG A 123 -47.75 -11.31 13.67
CA ARG A 123 -48.52 -10.92 14.89
C ARG A 123 -49.85 -10.34 14.48
N PRO A 124 -50.95 -10.96 14.93
CA PRO A 124 -52.30 -10.40 14.69
C PRO A 124 -52.50 -9.08 15.40
#